data_e6b323a6e469a86f59b32bdb0a4d8d71
#
_entry.id   e6b323a6e469a86f59b32bdb0a4d8d71
#
_cell.length_a   1.000
_cell.length_b   1.000
_cell.length_c   1.000
_cell.angle_alpha   90.00
_cell.angle_beta   90.00
_cell.angle_gamma   90.00
#
_symmetry.space_group_name_H-M   'P 1'
#
loop_
_entity.id
_entity.type
_entity.pdbx_description
1 polymer ?
#
loop_
_entity_poly.entity_id
_entity_poly.type
_entity_poly.pdbx_seq_one_letter_code
_entity_poly.pdbx_strand_id
1 'polypeptide(L)'
;MEPLFLIIFAKEDLPEKRSDIKMRGKLKIVVILFCILALATAFIVYKKSGKSSLTDSSRDFAIENIDDIGKIYVTDRQGNHYTLDKKKNVWYADTIYLADPQFIDVVLTTLKRMTVTNLVPKPAIKNIMRDIATYGKKVEIYDKNGSLMKSFYMGGTNQRVTASYMVLDGYNIPYEMSYPGFSGDLGGRLWPLHLIDISSKSLFNYKP
;
A
#
# COMPACT_ATOMS: atom_id res chain seq x y z
N MET A 1 20.97 -95.55 -28.20
CA MET A 1 19.99 -95.70 -27.12
C MET A 1 19.97 -94.43 -26.34
N GLU A 2 18.92 -93.66 -26.64
CA GLU A 2 18.62 -92.37 -26.10
C GLU A 2 17.69 -92.52 -24.87
N PRO A 3 17.68 -91.61 -23.93
CA PRO A 3 16.43 -91.06 -23.49
C PRO A 3 16.36 -89.53 -23.49
N LEU A 4 15.26 -89.14 -23.96
CA LEU A 4 14.61 -87.88 -23.99
C LEU A 4 14.65 -87.13 -22.67
N PHE A 5 15.16 -85.89 -22.67
CA PHE A 5 15.01 -84.95 -21.56
C PHE A 5 13.93 -83.91 -21.91
N LEU A 6 12.79 -84.08 -21.26
CA LEU A 6 11.65 -83.19 -21.40
C LEU A 6 11.85 -82.01 -20.46
N ILE A 7 12.16 -80.87 -21.02
CA ILE A 7 12.22 -79.62 -20.25
C ILE A 7 10.82 -78.98 -20.23
N ILE A 8 10.19 -79.01 -19.07
CA ILE A 8 8.96 -78.31 -18.77
C ILE A 8 9.32 -76.87 -18.48
N PHE A 9 9.05 -75.96 -19.40
CA PHE A 9 9.08 -74.51 -19.12
C PHE A 9 7.81 -74.14 -18.36
N ALA A 10 7.92 -73.93 -17.05
CA ALA A 10 6.91 -73.27 -16.28
C ALA A 10 6.88 -71.81 -16.67
N LYS A 11 5.75 -71.40 -17.18
CA LYS A 11 5.43 -70.00 -17.52
C LYS A 11 5.13 -69.27 -16.22
N GLU A 12 6.09 -68.52 -15.72
CA GLU A 12 5.93 -67.66 -14.56
C GLU A 12 5.10 -66.45 -15.01
N ASP A 13 3.86 -66.38 -14.53
CA ASP A 13 2.97 -65.23 -14.70
C ASP A 13 3.49 -64.07 -13.85
N LEU A 14 4.04 -63.07 -14.51
CA LEU A 14 4.47 -61.81 -13.90
C LEU A 14 3.28 -60.92 -13.60
N PRO A 15 3.00 -60.56 -12.36
CA PRO A 15 1.97 -59.55 -12.03
C PRO A 15 2.58 -58.16 -12.01
N GLU A 16 3.13 -57.65 -13.11
CA GLU A 16 3.87 -56.38 -13.10
C GLU A 16 3.10 -55.19 -13.75
N LYS A 17 1.87 -55.35 -14.13
CA LYS A 17 1.15 -54.29 -14.89
C LYS A 17 0.13 -53.48 -14.05
N ARG A 18 -0.09 -53.85 -12.79
CA ARG A 18 -1.11 -53.22 -11.92
C ARG A 18 -0.58 -52.14 -10.99
N SER A 19 0.71 -52.14 -10.67
CA SER A 19 1.35 -51.13 -9.80
C SER A 19 1.63 -49.83 -10.54
N ASP A 20 2.01 -49.88 -11.81
CA ASP A 20 2.39 -48.70 -12.61
C ASP A 20 1.21 -47.78 -12.93
N ILE A 21 0.00 -48.32 -13.13
CA ILE A 21 -1.19 -47.51 -13.43
C ILE A 21 -1.62 -46.75 -12.18
N LYS A 22 -1.49 -47.34 -10.98
CA LYS A 22 -1.85 -46.71 -9.70
C LYS A 22 -0.82 -45.65 -9.26
N MET A 23 0.46 -45.88 -9.58
CA MET A 23 1.54 -44.89 -9.37
C MET A 23 1.42 -43.69 -10.33
N ARG A 24 1.10 -43.94 -11.60
CA ARG A 24 0.88 -42.85 -12.57
C ARG A 24 -0.31 -41.96 -12.24
N GLY A 25 -1.38 -42.51 -11.63
CA GLY A 25 -2.53 -41.72 -11.13
C GLY A 25 -2.13 -40.84 -9.96
N LYS A 26 -1.41 -41.35 -8.96
CA LYS A 26 -0.93 -40.58 -7.81
C LYS A 26 0.06 -39.50 -8.22
N LEU A 27 0.98 -39.80 -9.16
CA LEU A 27 1.93 -38.82 -9.68
C LEU A 27 1.21 -37.67 -10.39
N LYS A 28 0.16 -37.93 -11.19
CA LYS A 28 -0.65 -36.88 -11.83
C LYS A 28 -1.31 -35.97 -10.81
N ILE A 29 -1.85 -36.52 -9.71
CA ILE A 29 -2.47 -35.73 -8.64
C ILE A 29 -1.43 -34.84 -7.95
N VAL A 30 -0.25 -35.37 -7.66
CA VAL A 30 0.85 -34.59 -7.05
C VAL A 30 1.31 -33.46 -7.97
N VAL A 31 1.44 -33.71 -9.28
CA VAL A 31 1.79 -32.67 -10.27
C VAL A 31 0.72 -31.60 -10.37
N ILE A 32 -0.56 -31.96 -10.37
CA ILE A 32 -1.66 -30.99 -10.39
C ILE A 32 -1.65 -30.13 -9.12
N LEU A 33 -1.44 -30.76 -7.96
CA LEU A 33 -1.37 -30.02 -6.68
C LEU A 33 -0.19 -29.05 -6.64
N PHE A 34 0.95 -29.47 -7.18
CA PHE A 34 2.13 -28.63 -7.32
C PHE A 34 1.90 -27.46 -8.27
N CYS A 35 1.23 -27.69 -9.41
CA CYS A 35 0.87 -26.60 -10.32
C CYS A 35 -0.09 -25.60 -9.71
N ILE A 36 -1.09 -26.05 -8.94
CA ILE A 36 -2.03 -25.18 -8.22
C ILE A 36 -1.27 -24.34 -7.17
N LEU A 37 -0.38 -24.95 -6.42
CA LEU A 37 0.44 -24.25 -5.42
C LEU A 37 1.39 -23.25 -6.08
N ALA A 38 2.01 -23.59 -7.20
CA ALA A 38 2.87 -22.72 -7.98
C ALA A 38 2.08 -21.52 -8.56
N LEU A 39 0.87 -21.75 -9.07
CA LEU A 39 -0.01 -20.67 -9.54
C LEU A 39 -0.48 -19.78 -8.40
N ALA A 40 -0.82 -20.35 -7.24
CA ALA A 40 -1.20 -19.58 -6.05
C ALA A 40 -0.04 -18.71 -5.53
N THR A 41 1.18 -19.28 -5.47
CA THR A 41 2.38 -18.51 -5.08
C THR A 41 2.74 -17.43 -6.11
N ALA A 42 2.66 -17.75 -7.40
CA ALA A 42 2.85 -16.77 -8.47
C ALA A 42 1.83 -15.63 -8.40
N PHE A 43 0.55 -15.94 -8.13
CA PHE A 43 -0.50 -14.94 -7.95
C PHE A 43 -0.28 -14.05 -6.73
N ILE A 44 0.15 -14.63 -5.60
CA ILE A 44 0.50 -13.87 -4.38
C ILE A 44 1.71 -12.98 -4.64
N VAL A 45 2.75 -13.50 -5.31
CA VAL A 45 3.94 -12.74 -5.68
C VAL A 45 3.59 -11.64 -6.67
N TYR A 46 2.77 -11.92 -7.70
CA TYR A 46 2.31 -10.91 -8.67
C TYR A 46 1.51 -9.79 -8.00
N LYS A 47 0.59 -10.12 -7.08
CA LYS A 47 -0.18 -9.13 -6.31
C LYS A 47 0.70 -8.33 -5.34
N LYS A 48 1.82 -8.91 -4.88
CA LYS A 48 2.79 -8.27 -3.98
C LYS A 48 3.94 -7.58 -4.72
N SER A 49 4.16 -7.88 -5.99
CA SER A 49 5.31 -7.47 -6.81
C SER A 49 5.21 -6.05 -7.39
N GLY A 50 4.19 -5.27 -6.98
CA GLY A 50 4.17 -3.82 -7.25
C GLY A 50 5.15 -3.01 -6.38
N LYS A 51 5.97 -3.66 -5.53
CA LYS A 51 6.96 -2.99 -4.67
C LYS A 51 8.36 -3.48 -5.01
N SER A 52 8.96 -2.83 -5.99
CA SER A 52 10.37 -2.98 -6.35
C SER A 52 11.27 -2.36 -5.27
N SER A 53 12.34 -3.07 -4.91
CA SER A 53 13.53 -2.60 -4.18
C SER A 53 13.30 -1.84 -2.86
N LEU A 54 13.56 -2.52 -1.74
CA LEU A 54 13.34 -2.06 -0.36
C LEU A 54 13.98 -0.71 0.03
N THR A 55 14.95 -0.21 -0.71
CA THR A 55 15.65 1.04 -0.38
C THR A 55 15.01 2.26 -1.04
N ASP A 56 14.45 2.10 -2.23
CA ASP A 56 13.86 3.21 -2.99
C ASP A 56 12.38 3.41 -2.64
N SER A 57 11.64 2.31 -2.48
CA SER A 57 10.19 2.36 -2.20
C SER A 57 9.84 2.90 -0.80
N SER A 58 10.74 2.81 0.20
CA SER A 58 10.50 3.38 1.54
C SER A 58 10.53 4.91 1.56
N ARG A 59 11.03 5.54 0.49
CA ARG A 59 11.13 7.00 0.33
C ARG A 59 10.16 7.58 -0.69
N ASP A 60 9.39 6.72 -1.34
CA ASP A 60 8.46 7.10 -2.39
C ASP A 60 7.14 7.59 -1.81
N PHE A 61 7.10 8.83 -1.34
CA PHE A 61 5.91 9.46 -0.77
C PHE A 61 5.11 10.24 -1.81
N ALA A 62 5.78 10.86 -2.78
CA ALA A 62 5.13 11.71 -3.76
C ALA A 62 4.21 10.93 -4.71
N ILE A 63 3.22 11.61 -5.25
CA ILE A 63 2.34 11.11 -6.30
C ILE A 63 2.63 11.87 -7.58
N GLU A 64 3.24 11.21 -8.55
CA GLU A 64 3.63 11.83 -9.82
C GLU A 64 2.41 12.35 -10.60
N ASN A 65 1.40 11.50 -10.72
CA ASN A 65 0.18 11.82 -11.46
C ASN A 65 -1.00 12.09 -10.51
N ILE A 66 -1.14 13.36 -10.09
CA ILE A 66 -2.23 13.79 -9.21
C ILE A 66 -3.61 13.73 -9.88
N ASP A 67 -3.67 13.67 -11.22
CA ASP A 67 -4.93 13.59 -11.95
C ASP A 67 -5.62 12.23 -11.76
N ASP A 68 -4.86 11.19 -11.44
CA ASP A 68 -5.39 9.86 -11.18
C ASP A 68 -6.02 9.74 -9.78
N ILE A 69 -5.79 10.70 -8.90
CA ILE A 69 -6.38 10.69 -7.57
C ILE A 69 -7.90 10.86 -7.68
N GLY A 70 -8.62 9.89 -7.14
CA GLY A 70 -10.08 9.90 -7.02
C GLY A 70 -10.57 10.22 -5.62
N LYS A 71 -9.77 9.84 -4.58
CA LYS A 71 -10.16 10.03 -3.18
C LYS A 71 -8.92 10.19 -2.30
N ILE A 72 -9.03 11.06 -1.30
CA ILE A 72 -8.05 11.20 -0.21
C ILE A 72 -8.80 11.05 1.10
N TYR A 73 -8.34 10.15 1.96
CA TYR A 73 -8.89 9.92 3.29
C TYR A 73 -7.82 10.19 4.33
N VAL A 74 -8.14 11.01 5.32
CA VAL A 74 -7.23 11.34 6.41
C VAL A 74 -7.93 11.09 7.74
N THR A 75 -7.26 10.40 8.66
CA THR A 75 -7.79 10.12 9.99
C THR A 75 -6.72 10.27 11.05
N ASP A 76 -7.13 10.71 12.24
CA ASP A 76 -6.27 10.74 13.43
C ASP A 76 -6.47 9.49 14.31
N ARG A 77 -5.80 9.45 15.45
CA ARG A 77 -5.88 8.35 16.43
C ARG A 77 -7.13 8.41 17.31
N GLN A 78 -7.81 9.56 17.34
CA GLN A 78 -9.05 9.78 18.11
C GLN A 78 -10.30 9.41 17.31
N GLY A 79 -10.15 9.06 16.01
CA GLY A 79 -11.25 8.73 15.11
C GLY A 79 -11.82 9.93 14.36
N ASN A 80 -11.24 11.12 14.54
CA ASN A 80 -11.58 12.23 13.66
C ASN A 80 -11.02 11.95 12.27
N HIS A 81 -11.79 12.25 11.26
CA HIS A 81 -11.39 12.01 9.87
C HIS A 81 -12.08 13.01 8.94
N TYR A 82 -11.53 13.15 7.77
CA TYR A 82 -12.21 13.78 6.63
C TYR A 82 -11.89 13.01 5.34
N THR A 83 -12.76 13.20 4.37
CA THR A 83 -12.64 12.61 3.05
C THR A 83 -12.71 13.69 1.99
N LEU A 84 -11.83 13.64 1.01
CA LEU A 84 -11.94 14.42 -0.23
C LEU A 84 -12.24 13.46 -1.37
N ASP A 85 -13.40 13.57 -1.98
CA ASP A 85 -13.85 12.73 -3.09
C ASP A 85 -13.96 13.55 -4.37
N LYS A 86 -13.34 13.06 -5.45
CA LYS A 86 -13.41 13.69 -6.77
C LYS A 86 -14.55 13.10 -7.59
N LYS A 87 -15.59 13.89 -7.86
CA LYS A 87 -16.74 13.50 -8.70
C LYS A 87 -16.83 14.42 -9.90
N LYS A 88 -16.75 13.89 -11.13
CA LYS A 88 -16.82 14.67 -12.36
C LYS A 88 -15.90 15.91 -12.37
N ASN A 89 -14.65 15.71 -11.95
CA ASN A 89 -13.61 16.75 -11.79
C ASN A 89 -13.89 17.82 -10.72
N VAL A 90 -14.88 17.65 -9.88
CA VAL A 90 -15.18 18.53 -8.74
C VAL A 90 -14.86 17.78 -7.45
N TRP A 91 -14.20 18.45 -6.51
CA TRP A 91 -13.86 17.88 -5.22
C TRP A 91 -14.93 18.18 -4.17
N TYR A 92 -15.26 17.18 -3.38
CA TYR A 92 -16.22 17.25 -2.28
C TYR A 92 -15.55 16.83 -0.99
N ALA A 93 -15.82 17.58 0.09
CA ALA A 93 -15.46 17.19 1.44
C ALA A 93 -16.59 16.35 2.04
N ASP A 94 -16.23 15.21 2.65
CA ASP A 94 -17.15 14.25 3.26
C ASP A 94 -18.33 13.86 2.33
N THR A 95 -18.04 13.78 1.03
CA THR A 95 -18.98 13.41 -0.04
C THR A 95 -20.14 14.38 -0.27
N ILE A 96 -20.35 15.36 0.59
CA ILE A 96 -21.55 16.23 0.63
C ILE A 96 -21.21 17.68 0.32
N TYR A 97 -20.12 18.21 0.90
CA TYR A 97 -19.79 19.64 0.82
C TYR A 97 -18.85 19.88 -0.35
N LEU A 98 -19.07 20.93 -1.10
CA LEU A 98 -18.12 21.38 -2.12
C LEU A 98 -16.82 21.77 -1.42
N ALA A 99 -15.71 21.14 -1.80
CA ALA A 99 -14.41 21.46 -1.22
C ALA A 99 -13.89 22.81 -1.70
N ASP A 100 -13.13 23.50 -0.84
CA ASP A 100 -12.46 24.74 -1.20
C ASP A 100 -11.37 24.47 -2.26
N PRO A 101 -11.43 25.08 -3.44
CA PRO A 101 -10.42 24.89 -4.48
C PRO A 101 -9.00 25.24 -4.03
N GLN A 102 -8.83 26.23 -3.16
CA GLN A 102 -7.51 26.61 -2.62
C GLN A 102 -6.95 25.54 -1.71
N PHE A 103 -7.78 24.97 -0.85
CA PHE A 103 -7.37 23.85 0.00
C PHE A 103 -7.00 22.63 -0.84
N ILE A 104 -7.80 22.29 -1.84
CA ILE A 104 -7.51 21.19 -2.76
C ILE A 104 -6.17 21.40 -3.46
N ASP A 105 -5.89 22.59 -3.98
CA ASP A 105 -4.62 22.91 -4.62
C ASP A 105 -3.44 22.73 -3.65
N VAL A 106 -3.57 23.20 -2.42
CA VAL A 106 -2.56 23.02 -1.37
C VAL A 106 -2.30 21.53 -1.10
N VAL A 107 -3.33 20.71 -0.96
CA VAL A 107 -3.22 19.28 -0.71
C VAL A 107 -2.56 18.57 -1.90
N LEU A 108 -3.06 18.77 -3.11
CA LEU A 108 -2.54 18.12 -4.32
C LEU A 108 -1.11 18.54 -4.62
N THR A 109 -0.78 19.82 -4.47
CA THR A 109 0.59 20.33 -4.62
C THR A 109 1.52 19.71 -3.58
N THR A 110 1.06 19.56 -2.34
CA THR A 110 1.85 18.92 -1.28
C THR A 110 2.12 17.46 -1.62
N LEU A 111 1.09 16.69 -2.00
CA LEU A 111 1.23 15.29 -2.38
C LEU A 111 2.14 15.08 -3.60
N LYS A 112 2.12 16.00 -4.55
CA LYS A 112 2.97 15.95 -5.75
C LYS A 112 4.43 16.28 -5.47
N ARG A 113 4.68 17.24 -4.58
CA ARG A 113 6.01 17.86 -4.42
C ARG A 113 6.76 17.44 -3.17
N MET A 114 6.09 16.74 -2.23
CA MET A 114 6.77 16.31 -1.01
C MET A 114 7.91 15.35 -1.32
N THR A 115 9.01 15.53 -0.63
CA THR A 115 10.23 14.74 -0.82
C THR A 115 10.93 14.52 0.53
N VAL A 116 11.74 13.47 0.59
CA VAL A 116 12.62 13.23 1.73
C VAL A 116 13.71 14.29 1.75
N THR A 117 13.77 15.05 2.82
CA THR A 117 14.78 16.09 3.03
C THR A 117 15.98 15.56 3.81
N ASN A 118 15.70 14.81 4.88
CA ASN A 118 16.72 14.24 5.74
C ASN A 118 16.34 12.85 6.22
N LEU A 119 17.37 12.08 6.56
CA LEU A 119 17.23 10.82 7.27
C LEU A 119 17.12 11.10 8.77
N VAL A 120 16.21 10.41 9.43
CA VAL A 120 16.12 10.43 10.89
C VAL A 120 17.31 9.68 11.49
N PRO A 121 18.05 10.27 12.44
CA PRO A 121 19.13 9.59 13.14
C PRO A 121 18.64 8.33 13.85
N LYS A 122 19.39 7.22 13.74
CA LYS A 122 19.02 5.92 14.32
C LYS A 122 18.53 5.99 15.79
N PRO A 123 19.19 6.75 16.70
CA PRO A 123 18.72 6.84 18.09
C PRO A 123 17.34 7.49 18.23
N ALA A 124 16.95 8.38 17.32
CA ALA A 124 15.68 9.10 17.36
C ALA A 124 14.51 8.30 16.77
N ILE A 125 14.77 7.31 15.92
CA ILE A 125 13.74 6.53 15.21
C ILE A 125 12.69 5.97 16.16
N LYS A 126 13.12 5.34 17.26
CA LYS A 126 12.20 4.69 18.22
C LYS A 126 11.22 5.71 18.83
N ASN A 127 11.70 6.89 19.20
CA ASN A 127 10.87 7.91 19.81
C ASN A 127 9.90 8.51 18.78
N ILE A 128 10.39 8.85 17.60
CA ILE A 128 9.56 9.40 16.51
C ILE A 128 8.48 8.40 16.09
N MET A 129 8.82 7.10 15.95
CA MET A 129 7.84 6.07 15.64
C MET A 129 6.77 5.91 16.71
N ARG A 130 7.16 6.00 18.00
CA ARG A 130 6.19 5.99 19.10
C ARG A 130 5.27 7.21 19.03
N ASP A 131 5.81 8.40 18.78
CA ASP A 131 5.02 9.62 18.67
C ASP A 131 4.06 9.58 17.47
N ILE A 132 4.50 9.07 16.31
CA ILE A 132 3.63 8.80 15.15
C ILE A 132 2.54 7.76 15.52
N ALA A 133 2.89 6.71 16.25
CA ALA A 133 1.92 5.71 16.68
C ALA A 133 0.87 6.26 17.64
N THR A 134 1.20 7.27 18.46
CA THR A 134 0.32 7.83 19.48
C THR A 134 -0.51 9.01 18.97
N TYR A 135 0.10 9.91 18.18
CA TYR A 135 -0.50 11.20 17.78
C TYR A 135 -0.56 11.36 16.25
N GLY A 136 0.02 10.43 15.50
CA GLY A 136 0.10 10.55 14.06
C GLY A 136 -1.26 10.44 13.38
N LYS A 137 -1.32 11.01 12.19
CA LYS A 137 -2.48 10.94 11.30
C LYS A 137 -2.17 10.00 10.14
N LYS A 138 -3.13 9.18 9.74
CA LYS A 138 -3.02 8.30 8.58
C LYS A 138 -3.60 9.02 7.36
N VAL A 139 -2.86 9.00 6.27
CA VAL A 139 -3.31 9.48 4.95
C VAL A 139 -3.37 8.30 4.01
N GLU A 140 -4.51 8.10 3.38
CA GLU A 140 -4.74 7.09 2.36
C GLU A 140 -5.21 7.77 1.08
N ILE A 141 -4.61 7.43 -0.03
CA ILE A 141 -4.86 8.04 -1.33
C ILE A 141 -5.26 6.93 -2.29
N TYR A 142 -6.41 7.11 -2.92
CA TYR A 142 -7.02 6.14 -3.81
C TYR A 142 -7.16 6.72 -5.22
N ASP A 143 -7.05 5.86 -6.22
CA ASP A 143 -7.32 6.21 -7.60
C ASP A 143 -8.83 6.38 -7.88
N LYS A 144 -9.16 6.73 -9.12
CA LYS A 144 -10.55 6.90 -9.58
C LYS A 144 -11.38 5.61 -9.54
N ASN A 145 -10.72 4.44 -9.45
CA ASN A 145 -11.35 3.13 -9.38
C ASN A 145 -11.50 2.64 -7.93
N GLY A 146 -11.02 3.41 -6.95
CA GLY A 146 -11.02 3.04 -5.54
C GLY A 146 -9.85 2.14 -5.12
N SER A 147 -8.84 1.96 -5.97
CA SER A 147 -7.63 1.21 -5.61
C SER A 147 -6.68 2.09 -4.80
N LEU A 148 -6.10 1.54 -3.74
CA LEU A 148 -5.14 2.24 -2.89
C LEU A 148 -3.84 2.53 -3.67
N MET A 149 -3.55 3.79 -3.93
CA MET A 149 -2.32 4.24 -4.57
C MET A 149 -1.19 4.38 -3.55
N LYS A 150 -1.47 5.03 -2.41
CA LYS A 150 -0.46 5.31 -1.38
C LYS A 150 -1.10 5.42 0.01
N SER A 151 -0.35 4.98 1.02
CA SER A 151 -0.73 5.14 2.43
C SER A 151 0.49 5.46 3.26
N PHE A 152 0.39 6.46 4.14
CA PHE A 152 1.45 6.87 5.04
C PHE A 152 0.91 7.49 6.33
N TYR A 153 1.77 7.53 7.33
CA TYR A 153 1.48 8.22 8.60
C TYR A 153 2.28 9.51 8.69
N MET A 154 1.63 10.57 9.11
CA MET A 154 2.24 11.87 9.44
C MET A 154 2.40 11.98 10.95
N GLY A 155 3.58 12.38 11.41
CA GLY A 155 3.86 12.76 12.78
C GLY A 155 3.96 14.27 12.96
N GLY A 156 4.61 14.68 14.04
CA GLY A 156 4.97 16.07 14.29
C GLY A 156 6.11 16.56 13.40
N THR A 157 6.55 17.78 13.69
CA THR A 157 7.67 18.43 13.00
C THR A 157 9.02 18.14 13.67
N ASN A 158 10.09 18.37 12.93
CA ASN A 158 11.43 18.42 13.52
C ASN A 158 11.58 19.66 14.43
N GLN A 159 12.64 19.71 15.24
CA GLN A 159 12.87 20.79 16.22
C GLN A 159 12.93 22.19 15.60
N ARG A 160 13.32 22.30 14.32
CA ARG A 160 13.39 23.59 13.60
C ARG A 160 12.07 23.96 12.92
N VAL A 161 11.06 23.09 12.98
CA VAL A 161 9.76 23.26 12.29
C VAL A 161 9.95 23.47 10.77
N THR A 162 10.94 22.83 10.18
CA THR A 162 11.25 22.93 8.74
C THR A 162 10.83 21.71 7.93
N ALA A 163 10.49 20.62 8.60
CA ALA A 163 10.06 19.37 8.01
C ALA A 163 9.15 18.60 8.96
N SER A 164 8.29 17.76 8.42
CA SER A 164 7.42 16.85 9.18
C SER A 164 7.96 15.43 9.13
N TYR A 165 7.81 14.69 10.23
CA TYR A 165 8.14 13.27 10.25
C TYR A 165 7.04 12.46 9.58
N MET A 166 7.40 11.61 8.63
CA MET A 166 6.46 10.72 7.97
C MET A 166 7.04 9.32 7.80
N VAL A 167 6.16 8.33 7.79
CA VAL A 167 6.51 6.92 7.52
C VAL A 167 5.48 6.31 6.59
N LEU A 168 5.92 5.61 5.54
CA LEU A 168 5.03 4.86 4.66
C LEU A 168 4.41 3.68 5.40
N ASP A 169 3.16 3.39 5.11
CA ASP A 169 2.45 2.25 5.68
C ASP A 169 3.16 0.94 5.33
N GLY A 170 3.34 0.07 6.33
CA GLY A 170 4.12 -1.16 6.22
C GLY A 170 5.64 -0.98 6.35
N TYR A 171 6.14 0.24 6.63
CA TYR A 171 7.54 0.51 6.91
C TYR A 171 7.74 1.01 8.35
N ASN A 172 8.97 0.91 8.85
CA ASN A 172 9.33 1.28 10.22
C ASN A 172 10.46 2.31 10.30
N ILE A 173 10.79 2.94 9.17
CA ILE A 173 11.83 3.97 9.09
C ILE A 173 11.14 5.29 8.76
N PRO A 174 11.07 6.24 9.69
CA PRO A 174 10.53 7.57 9.45
C PRO A 174 11.56 8.45 8.73
N TYR A 175 11.07 9.42 7.98
CA TYR A 175 11.87 10.41 7.26
C TYR A 175 11.41 11.81 7.62
N GLU A 176 12.33 12.79 7.53
CA GLU A 176 11.98 14.19 7.51
C GLU A 176 11.54 14.57 6.10
N MET A 177 10.31 15.06 6.00
CA MET A 177 9.64 15.40 4.75
C MET A 177 9.38 16.90 4.64
N SER A 178 9.68 17.45 3.49
CA SER A 178 9.27 18.80 3.10
C SER A 178 8.98 18.85 1.59
N TYR A 179 8.77 20.02 1.00
CA TYR A 179 8.84 20.16 -0.43
C TYR A 179 9.60 21.46 -0.84
N PRO A 180 10.22 21.48 -2.03
CA PRO A 180 11.01 22.61 -2.47
C PRO A 180 10.23 23.93 -2.47
N GLY A 181 10.80 24.96 -1.84
CA GLY A 181 10.18 26.27 -1.69
C GLY A 181 9.19 26.40 -0.52
N PHE A 182 9.01 25.35 0.28
CA PHE A 182 8.21 25.40 1.51
C PHE A 182 9.03 24.90 2.70
N SER A 183 9.12 25.72 3.73
CA SER A 183 9.74 25.35 5.00
C SER A 183 8.67 25.45 6.09
N GLY A 184 8.26 24.31 6.65
CA GLY A 184 7.21 24.27 7.67
C GLY A 184 6.61 22.89 7.85
N ASP A 185 5.47 22.86 8.55
CA ASP A 185 4.70 21.66 8.81
C ASP A 185 3.88 21.24 7.60
N LEU A 186 4.24 20.11 6.99
CA LEU A 186 3.42 19.50 5.94
C LEU A 186 2.11 18.94 6.51
N GLY A 187 2.10 18.55 7.79
CA GLY A 187 0.91 18.07 8.47
C GLY A 187 -0.21 19.10 8.46
N GLY A 188 0.10 20.38 8.72
CA GLY A 188 -0.88 21.47 8.67
C GLY A 188 -1.46 21.73 7.28
N ARG A 189 -0.78 21.30 6.21
CA ARG A 189 -1.28 21.41 4.83
C ARG A 189 -2.20 20.25 4.43
N LEU A 190 -2.04 19.10 5.09
CA LEU A 190 -2.82 17.89 4.84
C LEU A 190 -3.89 17.65 5.90
N TRP A 191 -3.85 18.38 7.01
CA TRP A 191 -4.82 18.29 8.10
C TRP A 191 -5.23 19.69 8.55
N PRO A 192 -6.35 20.21 8.09
CA PRO A 192 -6.86 21.51 8.53
C PRO A 192 -7.25 21.47 10.01
N LEU A 193 -7.17 22.60 10.68
CA LEU A 193 -7.56 22.73 12.09
C LEU A 193 -9.07 22.48 12.29
N HIS A 194 -9.89 22.85 11.29
CA HIS A 194 -11.33 22.68 11.33
C HIS A 194 -11.83 22.14 9.99
N LEU A 195 -12.82 21.24 10.03
CA LEU A 195 -13.50 20.72 8.82
C LEU A 195 -14.16 21.84 7.97
N ILE A 196 -14.50 22.94 8.60
CA ILE A 196 -15.08 24.12 7.93
C ILE A 196 -14.08 24.77 6.96
N ASP A 197 -12.78 24.61 7.21
CA ASP A 197 -11.72 25.16 6.34
C ASP A 197 -11.59 24.38 5.02
N ILE A 198 -12.17 23.19 4.96
CA ILE A 198 -12.17 22.34 3.77
C ILE A 198 -13.33 22.70 2.83
N SER A 199 -14.40 23.26 3.37
CA SER A 199 -15.63 23.57 2.63
C SER A 199 -15.54 24.94 1.96
N SER A 200 -15.93 25.00 0.67
CA SER A 200 -16.06 26.28 -0.05
C SER A 200 -17.14 27.20 0.50
N LYS A 201 -18.01 26.70 1.37
CA LYS A 201 -18.91 27.52 2.17
C LYS A 201 -18.18 28.04 3.40
N SER A 202 -17.21 28.89 3.17
CA SER A 202 -16.51 29.59 4.21
C SER A 202 -17.47 30.41 5.10
N LEU A 203 -17.06 30.64 6.34
CA LEU A 203 -17.74 31.38 7.41
C LEU A 203 -18.38 32.73 7.05
N PHE A 204 -18.20 33.22 5.82
CA PHE A 204 -18.76 34.49 5.34
C PHE A 204 -20.16 34.39 4.73
N ASN A 205 -20.77 33.21 4.68
CA ASN A 205 -22.19 33.08 4.33
C ASN A 205 -23.12 33.11 5.55
N TYR A 206 -22.76 33.90 6.57
CA TYR A 206 -23.71 34.31 7.59
C TYR A 206 -24.73 35.28 6.92
N LYS A 207 -25.87 34.74 6.52
CA LYS A 207 -27.01 35.60 6.26
C LYS A 207 -27.51 36.11 7.61
N PRO A 208 -27.60 37.45 7.78
CA PRO A 208 -28.20 38.03 8.95
C PRO A 208 -29.66 37.62 9.12
#